data_ee1dbf25516717a158b0555ddbfd6d5a
#
_entry.id   ee1dbf25516717a158b0555ddbfd6d5a
#
_cell.length_a   1.000
_cell.length_b   1.000
_cell.length_c   1.000
_cell.angle_alpha   90.00
_cell.angle_beta   90.00
_cell.angle_gamma   90.00
#
_symmetry.space_group_name_H-M   'P 1'
#
loop_
_entity.id
_entity.type
_entity.pdbx_description
1 polymer ?
#
loop_
_entity_poly.entity_id
_entity_poly.type
_entity_poly.pdbx_seq_one_letter_code
_entity_poly.pdbx_strand_id
1 'polypeptide(L)'
;MDGACPGSPDRGLSDVGVLVMEMMIGGAFQGKSALAEKRYPQVNWINGADADWEMLSCAKGVLGFHEYIRKEMKAGRSVDQLAEDLIRVNPDVILVSDEVGYGVVPIDAFDRAYREAVGRICTKLAGYSHRVTRVVCGIGAVIKDA
;
A
#
# COMPACT_ATOMS: atom_id res chain seq x y z
N MET A 1 21.48 -7.00 -7.65
CA MET A 1 20.68 -5.90 -8.12
C MET A 1 20.44 -4.95 -6.97
N ASP A 2 20.70 -3.79 -7.19
CA ASP A 2 20.73 -2.82 -6.11
C ASP A 2 19.40 -2.15 -5.86
N GLY A 3 18.43 -2.37 -6.65
CA GLY A 3 17.14 -1.75 -6.46
C GLY A 3 17.07 -0.29 -6.81
N ALA A 4 18.09 0.22 -7.44
CA ALA A 4 18.03 1.61 -7.85
C ALA A 4 16.96 1.79 -8.91
N CYS A 5 16.21 2.85 -8.81
CA CYS A 5 15.10 3.13 -9.70
C CYS A 5 15.47 4.29 -10.59
N PRO A 6 15.74 4.02 -11.86
CA PRO A 6 16.13 5.10 -12.76
C PRO A 6 15.01 6.12 -12.89
N GLY A 7 15.37 7.38 -12.94
CA GLY A 7 14.42 8.43 -13.19
C GLY A 7 13.50 8.79 -12.04
N SER A 8 13.94 8.54 -10.83
CA SER A 8 13.14 8.86 -9.65
C SER A 8 13.80 9.90 -8.75
N PRO A 9 14.24 11.01 -9.28
CA PRO A 9 14.95 11.97 -8.43
C PRO A 9 14.05 12.62 -7.39
N ASP A 10 12.78 12.74 -7.68
CA ASP A 10 11.87 13.47 -6.80
C ASP A 10 10.96 12.60 -6.00
N ARG A 11 11.26 11.31 -5.92
CA ARG A 11 10.36 10.38 -5.28
C ARG A 11 10.15 10.76 -3.81
N GLY A 12 8.89 10.71 -3.41
CA GLY A 12 8.53 10.83 -2.02
C GLY A 12 8.89 12.13 -1.33
N LEU A 13 9.27 13.14 -2.08
CA LEU A 13 9.62 14.40 -1.47
C LEU A 13 8.36 15.12 -1.03
N SER A 14 8.20 15.28 0.28
CA SER A 14 7.07 15.98 0.84
C SER A 14 7.30 17.48 0.80
N ASP A 15 6.31 18.25 1.24
CA ASP A 15 6.41 19.69 1.26
C ASP A 15 7.59 20.19 2.07
N VAL A 16 8.00 19.43 3.06
CA VAL A 16 9.13 19.81 3.90
C VAL A 16 10.40 19.08 3.52
N GLY A 17 10.37 18.36 2.40
CA GLY A 17 11.55 17.64 1.94
C GLY A 17 11.82 16.34 2.68
N VAL A 18 10.88 15.84 3.44
CA VAL A 18 11.02 14.60 4.20
C VAL A 18 10.36 13.47 3.44
N LEU A 19 11.11 12.37 3.29
CA LEU A 19 10.61 11.17 2.63
C LEU A 19 10.02 10.27 3.69
N VAL A 20 8.71 10.04 3.62
CA VAL A 20 8.01 9.26 4.63
C VAL A 20 7.02 8.33 3.96
N MET A 21 6.83 7.16 4.57
CA MET A 21 5.80 6.25 4.10
C MET A 21 4.45 6.70 4.61
N GLU A 22 3.45 6.54 3.77
CA GLU A 22 2.09 6.89 4.12
C GLU A 22 1.15 5.81 3.64
N MET A 23 0.10 5.54 4.41
CA MET A 23 -0.93 4.59 4.01
C MET A 23 -2.29 5.26 4.01
N MET A 24 -3.10 4.90 3.02
CA MET A 24 -4.52 5.22 2.99
C MET A 24 -5.29 3.91 2.97
N ILE A 25 -6.13 3.70 3.96
CA ILE A 25 -6.86 2.45 4.11
C ILE A 25 -8.36 2.76 4.20
N GLY A 26 -9.16 1.74 3.95
CA GLY A 26 -10.61 1.85 4.04
C GLY A 26 -11.26 0.68 3.35
N GLY A 27 -12.57 0.55 3.54
CA GLY A 27 -13.33 -0.49 2.86
C GLY A 27 -13.37 -0.27 1.36
N ALA A 28 -13.80 -1.29 0.63
CA ALA A 28 -13.98 -1.17 -0.81
C ALA A 28 -14.98 -0.06 -1.11
N PHE A 29 -14.76 0.62 -2.23
CA PHE A 29 -15.68 1.65 -2.73
C PHE A 29 -15.86 2.84 -1.79
N GLN A 30 -14.84 3.17 -0.99
CA GLN A 30 -14.91 4.31 -0.09
C GLN A 30 -14.22 5.55 -0.63
N GLY A 31 -13.74 5.49 -1.88
CA GLY A 31 -13.16 6.67 -2.51
C GLY A 31 -11.70 6.89 -2.21
N LYS A 32 -10.98 5.84 -1.79
CA LYS A 32 -9.56 5.98 -1.44
C LYS A 32 -8.71 6.43 -2.61
N SER A 33 -8.91 5.81 -3.77
CA SER A 33 -8.10 6.14 -4.94
C SER A 33 -8.31 7.57 -5.38
N ALA A 34 -9.57 8.01 -5.40
CA ALA A 34 -9.88 9.38 -5.79
C ALA A 34 -9.26 10.39 -4.82
N LEU A 35 -9.33 10.09 -3.53
CA LEU A 35 -8.74 10.97 -2.53
C LEU A 35 -7.22 11.01 -2.66
N ALA A 36 -6.60 9.86 -2.88
CA ALA A 36 -5.16 9.78 -3.03
C ALA A 36 -4.69 10.58 -4.23
N GLU A 37 -5.36 10.42 -5.36
CA GLU A 37 -5.00 11.13 -6.57
C GLU A 37 -5.21 12.63 -6.43
N LYS A 38 -6.24 13.03 -5.71
CA LYS A 38 -6.50 14.43 -5.46
C LYS A 38 -5.46 15.04 -4.53
N ARG A 39 -5.05 14.29 -3.52
CA ARG A 39 -4.08 14.79 -2.54
C ARG A 39 -2.68 14.86 -3.12
N TYR A 40 -2.34 13.94 -4.01
CA TYR A 40 -1.00 13.87 -4.60
C TYR A 40 -1.11 13.83 -6.13
N PRO A 41 -1.49 14.94 -6.75
CA PRO A 41 -1.77 14.94 -8.20
C PRO A 41 -0.54 14.71 -9.07
N GLN A 42 0.67 14.93 -8.55
CA GLN A 42 1.89 14.74 -9.33
C GLN A 42 2.48 13.36 -9.20
N VAL A 43 1.90 12.50 -8.38
CA VAL A 43 2.41 11.14 -8.20
C VAL A 43 1.96 10.27 -9.37
N ASN A 44 2.90 9.49 -9.90
CA ASN A 44 2.60 8.47 -10.89
C ASN A 44 2.14 7.22 -10.18
N TRP A 45 0.82 7.06 -10.07
CA TRP A 45 0.25 5.92 -9.36
C TRP A 45 0.33 4.67 -10.21
N ILE A 46 0.76 3.57 -9.62
CA ILE A 46 0.67 2.26 -10.26
C ILE A 46 -0.44 1.46 -9.59
N ASN A 47 -0.93 0.47 -10.31
CA ASN A 47 -1.99 -0.39 -9.80
C ASN A 47 -1.38 -1.69 -9.28
N GLY A 48 -1.64 -2.02 -8.02
CA GLY A 48 -1.09 -3.23 -7.42
C GLY A 48 -1.48 -4.50 -8.15
N ALA A 49 -2.66 -4.51 -8.78
CA ALA A 49 -3.11 -5.68 -9.51
C ALA A 49 -2.22 -5.98 -10.73
N ASP A 50 -1.57 -4.97 -11.28
CA ASP A 50 -0.75 -5.09 -12.48
C ASP A 50 0.74 -5.00 -12.21
N ALA A 51 1.13 -4.72 -10.99
CA ALA A 51 2.52 -4.46 -10.66
C ALA A 51 3.28 -5.74 -10.38
N ASP A 52 4.57 -5.73 -10.70
CA ASP A 52 5.48 -6.76 -10.22
C ASP A 52 6.34 -6.15 -9.12
N TRP A 53 7.25 -6.96 -8.57
CA TRP A 53 8.10 -6.49 -7.47
C TRP A 53 8.96 -5.30 -7.89
N GLU A 54 9.47 -5.35 -9.11
CA GLU A 54 10.33 -4.28 -9.58
C GLU A 54 9.58 -2.95 -9.63
N MET A 55 8.36 -2.97 -10.14
CA MET A 55 7.52 -1.78 -10.17
C MET A 55 7.20 -1.31 -8.76
N LEU A 56 6.83 -2.24 -7.89
CA LEU A 56 6.47 -1.90 -6.52
C LEU A 56 7.63 -1.27 -5.77
N SER A 57 8.83 -1.78 -5.98
CA SER A 57 10.01 -1.28 -5.26
C SER A 57 10.43 0.12 -5.71
N CYS A 58 9.92 0.59 -6.83
CA CYS A 58 10.28 1.89 -7.38
C CYS A 58 9.13 2.90 -7.35
N ALA A 59 7.94 2.47 -7.01
CA ALA A 59 6.75 3.32 -7.12
C ALA A 59 6.75 4.41 -6.07
N LYS A 60 6.25 5.57 -6.43
CA LYS A 60 5.96 6.61 -5.45
C LYS A 60 4.63 6.38 -4.78
N GLY A 61 3.68 5.82 -5.50
CA GLY A 61 2.37 5.54 -4.97
C GLY A 61 1.77 4.31 -5.62
N VAL A 62 1.06 3.52 -4.84
CA VAL A 62 0.45 2.27 -5.28
C VAL A 62 -1.01 2.28 -4.89
N LEU A 63 -1.87 2.14 -5.90
CA LEU A 63 -3.30 1.94 -5.68
C LEU A 63 -3.58 0.45 -5.63
N GLY A 64 -4.45 0.04 -4.73
CA GLY A 64 -4.82 -1.37 -4.66
C GLY A 64 -3.69 -2.26 -4.20
N PHE A 65 -2.97 -1.86 -3.18
CA PHE A 65 -1.85 -2.65 -2.67
C PHE A 65 -2.29 -4.05 -2.26
N HIS A 66 -3.50 -4.18 -1.73
CA HIS A 66 -4.04 -5.49 -1.37
C HIS A 66 -4.14 -6.43 -2.58
N GLU A 67 -4.37 -5.88 -3.78
CA GLU A 67 -4.44 -6.70 -4.98
C GLU A 67 -3.07 -7.25 -5.36
N TYR A 68 -2.01 -6.52 -5.06
CA TYR A 68 -0.66 -7.04 -5.26
C TYR A 68 -0.44 -8.28 -4.39
N ILE A 69 -0.86 -8.20 -3.13
CA ILE A 69 -0.73 -9.32 -2.21
C ILE A 69 -1.52 -10.51 -2.73
N ARG A 70 -2.74 -10.28 -3.17
CA ARG A 70 -3.58 -11.35 -3.70
C ARG A 70 -2.95 -12.03 -4.90
N LYS A 71 -2.42 -11.24 -5.81
CA LYS A 71 -1.79 -11.77 -7.01
C LYS A 71 -0.57 -12.62 -6.67
N GLU A 72 0.26 -12.16 -5.76
CA GLU A 72 1.43 -12.91 -5.36
C GLU A 72 1.05 -14.24 -4.70
N MET A 73 0.05 -14.22 -3.85
CA MET A 73 -0.40 -15.44 -3.20
C MET A 73 -1.00 -16.42 -4.18
N LYS A 74 -1.77 -15.92 -5.15
CA LYS A 74 -2.35 -16.79 -6.18
C LYS A 74 -1.29 -17.44 -7.06
N ALA A 75 -0.16 -16.77 -7.23
CA ALA A 75 0.96 -17.32 -7.99
C ALA A 75 1.82 -18.26 -7.16
N GLY A 76 1.47 -18.48 -5.90
CA GLY A 76 2.23 -19.37 -5.03
C GLY A 76 3.47 -18.75 -4.44
N ARG A 77 3.65 -17.45 -4.56
CA ARG A 77 4.81 -16.79 -3.99
C ARG A 77 4.52 -16.39 -2.55
N SER A 78 5.56 -16.42 -1.73
CA SER A 78 5.44 -16.06 -0.32
C SER A 78 5.37 -14.55 -0.17
N VAL A 79 4.50 -14.09 0.73
CA VAL A 79 4.41 -12.68 1.09
C VAL A 79 4.85 -12.43 2.53
N ASP A 80 5.50 -13.42 3.14
CA ASP A 80 5.85 -13.34 4.56
C ASP A 80 6.84 -12.23 4.87
N GLN A 81 7.71 -11.88 3.93
CA GLN A 81 8.70 -10.83 4.12
C GLN A 81 8.38 -9.56 3.34
N LEU A 82 7.16 -9.48 2.79
CA LEU A 82 6.83 -8.38 1.89
C LEU A 82 6.92 -7.02 2.58
N ALA A 83 6.37 -6.90 3.79
CA ALA A 83 6.41 -5.64 4.50
C ALA A 83 7.83 -5.21 4.80
N GLU A 84 8.65 -6.13 5.30
CA GLU A 84 10.03 -5.83 5.63
C GLU A 84 10.83 -5.45 4.39
N ASP A 85 10.62 -6.18 3.31
CA ASP A 85 11.33 -5.90 2.06
C ASP A 85 10.93 -4.55 1.49
N LEU A 86 9.66 -4.21 1.55
CA LEU A 86 9.18 -2.95 1.02
C LEU A 86 9.72 -1.77 1.83
N ILE A 87 9.73 -1.90 3.14
CA ILE A 87 10.29 -0.87 4.01
C ILE A 87 11.76 -0.65 3.68
N ARG A 88 12.49 -1.73 3.40
CA ARG A 88 13.91 -1.65 3.12
C ARG A 88 14.20 -0.97 1.77
N VAL A 89 13.42 -1.29 0.74
CA VAL A 89 13.74 -0.81 -0.61
C VAL A 89 12.96 0.42 -1.02
N ASN A 90 11.82 0.68 -0.41
CA ASN A 90 10.97 1.81 -0.83
C ASN A 90 10.29 2.42 0.39
N PRO A 91 11.07 2.98 1.31
CA PRO A 91 10.57 3.41 2.62
C PRO A 91 9.66 4.63 2.60
N ASP A 92 9.52 5.27 1.46
CA ASP A 92 8.73 6.50 1.34
C ASP A 92 7.53 6.34 0.40
N VAL A 93 7.12 5.11 0.13
CA VAL A 93 6.02 4.86 -0.79
C VAL A 93 4.68 5.23 -0.13
N ILE A 94 3.73 5.65 -0.95
CA ILE A 94 2.36 5.88 -0.52
C ILE A 94 1.53 4.68 -0.95
N LEU A 95 0.91 4.02 0.01
CA LEU A 95 0.17 2.79 -0.25
C LEU A 95 -1.32 3.03 0.00
N VAL A 96 -2.14 2.66 -0.99
CA VAL A 96 -3.59 2.72 -0.86
C VAL A 96 -4.10 1.28 -0.90
N SER A 97 -4.81 0.87 0.15
CA SER A 97 -5.21 -0.52 0.29
C SER A 97 -6.60 -0.62 0.90
N ASP A 98 -7.36 -1.62 0.44
CA ASP A 98 -8.62 -1.94 1.10
C ASP A 98 -8.35 -2.59 2.44
N GLU A 99 -9.21 -2.29 3.40
CA GLU A 99 -9.30 -3.06 4.63
C GLU A 99 -10.12 -4.30 4.30
N VAL A 100 -9.49 -5.47 4.36
CA VAL A 100 -10.18 -6.72 4.04
C VAL A 100 -10.48 -7.47 5.33
N GLY A 101 -11.51 -8.31 5.27
CA GLY A 101 -11.86 -9.14 6.41
C GLY A 101 -12.97 -8.60 7.29
N TYR A 102 -13.45 -7.41 7.04
CA TYR A 102 -14.53 -6.84 7.82
C TYR A 102 -15.87 -7.49 7.47
N GLY A 103 -16.53 -8.03 8.48
CA GLY A 103 -17.94 -8.38 8.39
C GLY A 103 -18.30 -9.54 7.49
N VAL A 104 -17.33 -10.19 6.86
CA VAL A 104 -17.58 -11.30 5.95
C VAL A 104 -16.76 -12.49 6.39
N VAL A 105 -17.43 -13.62 6.58
CA VAL A 105 -16.75 -14.86 6.95
C VAL A 105 -16.09 -15.44 5.70
N PRO A 106 -14.79 -15.77 5.74
CA PRO A 106 -14.14 -16.38 4.59
C PRO A 106 -14.74 -17.73 4.25
N ILE A 107 -14.92 -17.98 2.96
CA ILE A 107 -15.56 -19.22 2.52
C ILE A 107 -14.54 -20.34 2.35
N ASP A 108 -13.33 -20.05 1.92
CA ASP A 108 -12.34 -21.08 1.63
C ASP A 108 -11.01 -20.76 2.27
N ALA A 109 -10.07 -21.72 2.17
CA ALA A 109 -8.78 -21.60 2.80
C ALA A 109 -7.95 -20.48 2.19
N PHE A 110 -8.04 -20.26 0.88
CA PHE A 110 -7.28 -19.19 0.25
C PHE A 110 -7.76 -17.83 0.75
N ASP A 111 -9.08 -17.63 0.80
CA ASP A 111 -9.62 -16.34 1.23
C ASP A 111 -9.21 -16.05 2.67
N ARG A 112 -9.21 -17.08 3.52
CA ARG A 112 -8.80 -16.94 4.92
C ARG A 112 -7.33 -16.54 5.01
N ALA A 113 -6.48 -17.24 4.25
CA ALA A 113 -5.05 -16.94 4.25
C ALA A 113 -4.77 -15.55 3.69
N TYR A 114 -5.49 -15.16 2.66
CA TYR A 114 -5.34 -13.85 2.06
C TYR A 114 -5.68 -12.74 3.03
N ARG A 115 -6.82 -12.85 3.70
CA ARG A 115 -7.25 -11.82 4.65
C ARG A 115 -6.27 -11.70 5.82
N GLU A 116 -5.78 -12.84 6.28
CA GLU A 116 -4.78 -12.81 7.34
C GLU A 116 -3.49 -12.15 6.89
N ALA A 117 -3.05 -12.47 5.68
CA ALA A 117 -1.81 -11.91 5.15
C ALA A 117 -1.93 -10.40 4.98
N VAL A 118 -3.03 -9.92 4.41
CA VAL A 118 -3.23 -8.48 4.23
C VAL A 118 -3.24 -7.78 5.59
N GLY A 119 -3.95 -8.34 6.56
CA GLY A 119 -3.99 -7.75 7.89
C GLY A 119 -2.62 -7.67 8.53
N ARG A 120 -1.84 -8.75 8.44
CA ARG A 120 -0.51 -8.79 9.04
C ARG A 120 0.44 -7.82 8.35
N ILE A 121 0.43 -7.81 7.03
CA ILE A 121 1.33 -6.96 6.26
C ILE A 121 0.97 -5.49 6.47
N CYS A 122 -0.30 -5.15 6.39
CA CYS A 122 -0.73 -3.77 6.55
C CYS A 122 -0.49 -3.27 7.97
N THR A 123 -0.62 -4.14 8.98
CA THR A 123 -0.31 -3.75 10.34
C THR A 123 1.16 -3.38 10.49
N LYS A 124 2.05 -4.17 9.90
CA LYS A 124 3.48 -3.86 9.96
C LYS A 124 3.79 -2.56 9.22
N LEU A 125 3.20 -2.37 8.05
CA LEU A 125 3.44 -1.16 7.28
C LEU A 125 2.87 0.07 7.97
N ALA A 126 1.69 -0.06 8.59
CA ALA A 126 1.10 1.04 9.34
C ALA A 126 1.97 1.42 10.53
N GLY A 127 2.56 0.41 11.19
CA GLY A 127 3.47 0.68 12.29
C GLY A 127 4.70 1.47 11.87
N TYR A 128 5.20 1.20 10.68
CA TYR A 128 6.34 1.93 10.14
C TYR A 128 5.94 3.28 9.55
N SER A 129 4.72 3.38 9.00
CA SER A 129 4.29 4.57 8.27
C SER A 129 4.26 5.79 9.17
N HIS A 130 4.62 6.92 8.61
CA HIS A 130 4.55 8.19 9.32
C HIS A 130 3.12 8.66 9.46
N ARG A 131 2.30 8.42 8.43
CA ARG A 131 0.89 8.81 8.45
C ARG A 131 0.03 7.68 7.94
N VAL A 132 -1.09 7.45 8.62
CA VAL A 132 -2.12 6.50 8.18
C VAL A 132 -3.45 7.24 8.17
N THR A 133 -4.12 7.22 7.02
CA THR A 133 -5.41 7.87 6.84
C THR A 133 -6.45 6.80 6.53
N ARG A 134 -7.56 6.83 7.24
CA ARG A 134 -8.69 5.95 6.95
C ARG A 134 -9.71 6.74 6.15
N VAL A 135 -10.19 6.16 5.06
CA VAL A 135 -11.11 6.84 4.15
C VAL A 135 -12.47 6.20 4.26
N VAL A 136 -13.48 7.01 4.56
CA VAL A 136 -14.87 6.57 4.65
C VAL A 136 -15.69 7.56 3.83
N CYS A 137 -16.40 7.05 2.83
CA CYS A 137 -17.27 7.87 1.98
C CYS A 137 -16.50 9.07 1.39
N GLY A 138 -15.28 8.82 0.95
CA GLY A 138 -14.45 9.86 0.32
C GLY A 138 -13.84 10.85 1.29
N ILE A 139 -14.06 10.69 2.58
CA ILE A 139 -13.52 11.58 3.61
C ILE A 139 -12.36 10.89 4.31
N GLY A 140 -11.20 11.54 4.32
CA GLY A 140 -10.03 11.00 4.96
C GLY A 140 -9.94 11.45 6.42
N ALA A 141 -9.74 10.50 7.31
CA ALA A 141 -9.51 10.77 8.73
C ALA A 141 -8.13 10.23 9.07
N VAL A 142 -7.24 11.11 9.52
CA VAL A 142 -5.89 10.71 9.91
C VAL A 142 -5.97 9.99 11.24
N ILE A 143 -5.54 8.72 11.25
CA ILE A 143 -5.56 7.91 12.46
C ILE A 143 -4.17 7.69 13.04
N LYS A 144 -3.14 8.08 12.30
CA LYS A 144 -1.78 8.11 12.81
C LYS A 144 -1.04 9.24 12.12
N ASP A 145 -0.34 10.04 12.88
CA ASP A 145 0.45 11.15 12.35
C ASP A 145 1.63 11.33 13.29
N ALA A 146 2.65 10.52 13.08
CA ALA A 146 3.79 10.48 14.00
C ALA A 146 4.91 11.46 13.64
#